data_a2bdee1b8cdaa9308b6cf3f298ff3b5e
#
_entry.id   a2bdee1b8cdaa9308b6cf3f298ff3b5e
#
_cell.length_a   1.000
_cell.length_b   1.000
_cell.length_c   1.000
_cell.angle_alpha   90.00
_cell.angle_beta   90.00
_cell.angle_gamma   90.00
#
_symmetry.space_group_name_H-M   'P 1'
#
loop_
_entity.id
_entity.type
_entity.pdbx_description
1 polymer ?
#
loop_
_entity_poly.entity_id
_entity_poly.type
_entity_poly.pdbx_seq_one_letter_code
_entity_poly.pdbx_strand_id
1 'polypeptide(L)'
;KILSRLKSLKAQVLDLEHLACHRGSLLGKELDKNQPSQRYFETLLHNKIFEFDSNFPIYLESESSKIVNFHIPNKIWEKFSESERILLEVPLNERVKFLLNEYDHLTKKKDLLKPFLKGMIGRYSNKIINYWEELIFNNDWEKFVGEILENHYDPKYKFSEIRYKDKIK
;
A
#
# COMPACT_ATOMS: atom_id res chain seq x y z
N LYS A 1 0.94 -9.78 1.41
CA LYS A 1 1.00 -11.17 1.99
C LYS A 1 -0.36 -11.87 2.00
N ILE A 2 -1.48 -11.20 2.33
CA ILE A 2 -2.82 -11.82 2.32
C ILE A 2 -3.16 -12.31 0.91
N LEU A 3 -2.99 -11.49 -0.12
CA LEU A 3 -3.21 -11.90 -1.50
C LEU A 3 -2.34 -13.10 -1.91
N SER A 4 -1.07 -13.12 -1.48
CA SER A 4 -0.19 -14.28 -1.72
C SER A 4 -0.72 -15.54 -1.03
N ARG A 5 -1.29 -15.41 0.17
CA ARG A 5 -1.92 -16.55 0.86
C ARG A 5 -3.19 -17.01 0.16
N LEU A 6 -4.05 -16.10 -0.26
CA LEU A 6 -5.24 -16.41 -1.06
C LEU A 6 -4.86 -17.14 -2.36
N LYS A 7 -3.84 -16.65 -3.06
CA LYS A 7 -3.30 -17.32 -4.25
C LYS A 7 -2.80 -18.74 -3.96
N SER A 8 -2.14 -18.97 -2.82
CA SER A 8 -1.72 -20.33 -2.41
C SER A 8 -2.90 -21.26 -2.12
N LEU A 9 -4.06 -20.72 -1.79
CA LEU A 9 -5.33 -21.41 -1.61
C LEU A 9 -6.14 -21.53 -2.90
N LYS A 10 -5.52 -21.22 -4.05
CA LYS A 10 -6.11 -21.27 -5.40
C LYS A 10 -7.25 -20.25 -5.63
N ALA A 11 -7.36 -19.20 -4.80
CA ALA A 11 -8.24 -18.09 -5.10
C ALA A 11 -7.71 -17.27 -6.27
N GLN A 12 -8.60 -16.67 -7.04
CA GLN A 12 -8.22 -15.72 -8.10
C GLN A 12 -7.78 -14.40 -7.47
N VAL A 13 -6.58 -13.97 -7.76
CA VAL A 13 -5.96 -12.79 -7.18
C VAL A 13 -5.42 -11.88 -8.27
N LEU A 14 -5.83 -10.61 -8.21
CA LEU A 14 -5.28 -9.52 -9.00
C LEU A 14 -4.43 -8.64 -8.08
N ASP A 15 -3.12 -8.81 -8.13
CA ASP A 15 -2.13 -8.09 -7.33
C ASP A 15 -1.66 -6.86 -8.12
N LEU A 16 -2.30 -5.73 -7.89
CA LEU A 16 -2.06 -4.48 -8.62
C LEU A 16 -0.71 -3.87 -8.28
N GLU A 17 -0.28 -3.95 -7.02
CA GLU A 17 1.02 -3.51 -6.58
C GLU A 17 2.14 -4.30 -7.28
N HIS A 18 1.97 -5.60 -7.40
CA HIS A 18 2.90 -6.45 -8.12
C HIS A 18 3.00 -6.08 -9.60
N LEU A 19 1.86 -5.87 -10.29
CA LEU A 19 1.84 -5.44 -11.69
C LEU A 19 2.51 -4.07 -11.90
N ALA A 20 2.40 -3.18 -10.90
CA ALA A 20 3.02 -1.86 -10.91
C ALA A 20 4.51 -1.89 -10.51
N CYS A 21 5.05 -3.02 -10.07
CA CYS A 21 6.38 -3.13 -9.45
C CYS A 21 6.57 -2.08 -8.33
N HIS A 22 5.53 -1.94 -7.48
CA HIS A 22 5.52 -0.94 -6.41
C HIS A 22 4.55 -1.33 -5.29
N ARG A 23 4.90 -1.08 -4.04
CA ARG A 23 4.08 -1.40 -2.86
C ARG A 23 3.10 -0.28 -2.46
N GLY A 24 2.64 0.53 -3.39
CA GLY A 24 1.61 1.55 -3.19
C GLY A 24 2.00 2.77 -2.31
N SER A 25 2.96 2.66 -1.42
CA SER A 25 3.36 3.70 -0.45
C SER A 25 4.56 4.52 -0.91
N LEU A 26 4.80 5.69 -0.27
CA LEU A 26 5.99 6.52 -0.53
C LEU A 26 7.33 5.77 -0.37
N LEU A 27 7.35 4.76 0.49
CA LEU A 27 8.50 3.89 0.73
C LEU A 27 8.45 2.59 -0.08
N GLY A 28 7.42 2.42 -0.91
CA GLY A 28 7.10 1.17 -1.58
C GLY A 28 7.87 0.89 -2.87
N LYS A 29 8.83 1.74 -3.26
CA LYS A 29 9.65 1.50 -4.46
C LYS A 29 10.48 0.23 -4.28
N GLU A 30 10.34 -0.72 -5.19
CA GLU A 30 11.22 -1.89 -5.25
C GLU A 30 12.58 -1.46 -5.81
N LEU A 31 13.65 -1.69 -5.02
CA LEU A 31 15.01 -1.20 -5.35
C LEU A 31 15.60 -1.88 -6.58
N ASP A 32 15.24 -3.14 -6.81
CA ASP A 32 15.85 -4.01 -7.83
C ASP A 32 15.00 -4.17 -9.09
N LYS A 33 13.90 -3.44 -9.21
CA LYS A 33 12.99 -3.55 -10.36
C LYS A 33 12.66 -2.19 -10.96
N ASN A 34 12.68 -2.13 -12.28
CA ASN A 34 12.16 -0.99 -13.01
C ASN A 34 10.64 -1.07 -13.10
N GLN A 35 9.98 0.05 -12.84
CA GLN A 35 8.54 0.17 -13.03
C GLN A 35 8.21 0.08 -14.54
N PRO A 36 7.10 -0.58 -14.91
CA PRO A 36 6.64 -0.64 -16.30
C PRO A 36 6.27 0.77 -16.82
N SER A 37 6.06 0.92 -18.11
CA SER A 37 5.34 2.07 -18.64
C SER A 37 3.83 1.94 -18.35
N GLN A 38 3.07 3.06 -18.39
CA GLN A 38 1.61 3.03 -18.25
C GLN A 38 0.97 2.03 -19.23
N ARG A 39 1.35 2.07 -20.49
CA ARG A 39 0.83 1.17 -21.53
C ARG A 39 1.14 -0.30 -21.23
N TYR A 40 2.33 -0.59 -20.71
CA TYR A 40 2.70 -1.95 -20.38
C TYR A 40 1.98 -2.45 -19.12
N PHE A 41 1.79 -1.59 -18.12
CA PHE A 41 0.94 -1.87 -16.96
C PHE A 41 -0.50 -2.23 -17.39
N GLU A 42 -1.10 -1.45 -18.30
CA GLU A 42 -2.44 -1.74 -18.83
C GLU A 42 -2.49 -3.07 -19.58
N THR A 43 -1.45 -3.41 -20.34
CA THR A 43 -1.32 -4.69 -21.02
C THR A 43 -1.26 -5.85 -20.02
N LEU A 44 -0.45 -5.71 -18.96
CA LEU A 44 -0.34 -6.72 -17.89
C LEU A 44 -1.67 -6.91 -17.17
N LEU A 45 -2.34 -5.81 -16.84
CA LEU A 45 -3.64 -5.79 -16.18
C LEU A 45 -4.70 -6.49 -17.05
N HIS A 46 -4.78 -6.14 -18.32
CA HIS A 46 -5.67 -6.77 -19.29
C HIS A 46 -5.44 -8.28 -19.37
N ASN A 47 -4.20 -8.71 -19.63
CA ASN A 47 -3.87 -10.12 -19.74
C ASN A 47 -4.24 -10.87 -18.46
N LYS A 48 -3.98 -10.28 -17.30
CA LYS A 48 -4.31 -10.89 -16.02
C LYS A 48 -5.80 -11.07 -15.81
N ILE A 49 -6.61 -10.08 -16.19
CA ILE A 49 -8.06 -10.16 -16.09
C ILE A 49 -8.63 -11.27 -17.02
N PHE A 50 -8.07 -11.44 -18.19
CA PHE A 50 -8.49 -12.49 -19.15
C PHE A 50 -8.17 -13.91 -18.69
N GLU A 51 -7.25 -14.09 -17.73
CA GLU A 51 -6.94 -15.41 -17.16
C GLU A 51 -8.00 -15.88 -16.15
N PHE A 52 -8.87 -14.98 -15.68
CA PHE A 52 -9.81 -15.29 -14.62
C PHE A 52 -11.09 -15.95 -15.14
N ASP A 53 -11.58 -16.91 -14.38
CA ASP A 53 -12.90 -17.52 -14.58
C ASP A 53 -13.97 -16.61 -13.97
N SER A 54 -14.94 -16.18 -14.78
CA SER A 54 -16.03 -15.28 -14.36
C SER A 54 -16.97 -15.88 -13.30
N ASN A 55 -16.93 -17.20 -13.08
CA ASN A 55 -17.75 -17.87 -12.08
C ASN A 55 -17.21 -17.76 -10.65
N PHE A 56 -15.99 -17.28 -10.48
CA PHE A 56 -15.34 -17.17 -9.18
C PHE A 56 -14.96 -15.73 -8.84
N PRO A 57 -14.95 -15.35 -7.55
CA PRO A 57 -14.55 -14.01 -7.15
C PRO A 57 -13.06 -13.75 -7.41
N ILE A 58 -12.76 -12.49 -7.70
CA ILE A 58 -11.39 -11.99 -7.84
C ILE A 58 -11.08 -11.11 -6.62
N TYR A 59 -9.99 -11.42 -5.93
CA TYR A 59 -9.51 -10.66 -4.78
C TYR A 59 -8.40 -9.70 -5.22
N LEU A 60 -8.49 -8.44 -4.78
CA LEU A 60 -7.49 -7.42 -5.08
C LEU A 60 -7.31 -6.45 -3.90
N GLU A 61 -6.26 -5.64 -3.94
CA GLU A 61 -6.05 -4.57 -2.98
C GLU A 61 -7.09 -3.45 -3.18
N SER A 62 -7.53 -2.85 -2.07
CA SER A 62 -8.41 -1.68 -2.11
C SER A 62 -7.61 -0.41 -2.40
N GLU A 63 -7.00 -0.34 -3.59
CA GLU A 63 -6.23 0.81 -4.05
C GLU A 63 -7.14 1.98 -4.51
N SER A 64 -6.53 3.12 -4.78
CA SER A 64 -7.17 4.24 -5.47
C SER A 64 -7.16 4.00 -6.99
N SER A 65 -7.84 4.88 -7.76
CA SER A 65 -7.75 4.86 -9.24
C SER A 65 -6.33 5.07 -9.77
N LYS A 66 -5.41 5.43 -8.88
CA LYS A 66 -4.01 5.69 -9.20
C LYS A 66 -3.10 4.95 -8.23
N ILE A 67 -2.23 4.11 -8.77
CA ILE A 67 -1.17 3.40 -8.04
C ILE A 67 0.13 4.11 -8.35
N VAL A 68 0.60 4.98 -7.44
CA VAL A 68 1.79 5.83 -7.63
C VAL A 68 1.65 6.70 -8.89
N ASN A 69 2.23 6.28 -10.01
CA ASN A 69 2.18 6.98 -11.29
C ASN A 69 1.27 6.29 -12.34
N PHE A 70 0.71 5.13 -12.01
CA PHE A 70 -0.14 4.36 -12.93
C PHE A 70 -1.60 4.66 -12.68
N HIS A 71 -2.35 4.87 -13.75
CA HIS A 71 -3.79 5.01 -13.72
C HIS A 71 -4.45 3.68 -14.09
N ILE A 72 -5.40 3.24 -13.26
CA ILE A 72 -6.27 2.12 -13.60
C ILE A 72 -7.28 2.64 -14.63
N PRO A 73 -7.49 1.95 -15.77
CA PRO A 73 -8.49 2.37 -16.76
C PRO A 73 -9.87 2.56 -16.14
N ASN A 74 -10.56 3.65 -16.50
CA ASN A 74 -11.79 4.08 -15.84
C ASN A 74 -12.84 2.95 -15.72
N LYS A 75 -13.09 2.21 -16.80
CA LYS A 75 -14.08 1.13 -16.80
C LYS A 75 -13.74 0.00 -15.83
N ILE A 76 -12.46 -0.28 -15.61
CA ILE A 76 -12.00 -1.26 -14.65
C ILE A 76 -12.13 -0.69 -13.23
N TRP A 77 -11.74 0.57 -13.05
CA TRP A 77 -11.87 1.26 -11.77
C TRP A 77 -13.33 1.35 -11.29
N GLU A 78 -14.27 1.64 -12.16
CA GLU A 78 -15.70 1.64 -11.85
C GLU A 78 -16.12 0.30 -11.24
N LYS A 79 -15.74 -0.83 -11.86
CA LYS A 79 -16.02 -2.17 -11.32
C LYS A 79 -15.37 -2.41 -9.95
N PHE A 80 -14.11 -2.00 -9.76
CA PHE A 80 -13.45 -2.11 -8.47
C PHE A 80 -14.12 -1.27 -7.39
N SER A 81 -14.56 -0.05 -7.75
CA SER A 81 -15.24 0.85 -6.81
C SER A 81 -16.63 0.37 -6.40
N GLU A 82 -17.28 -0.44 -7.24
CA GLU A 82 -18.57 -1.07 -6.98
C GLU A 82 -18.46 -2.37 -6.18
N SER A 83 -17.30 -2.98 -6.12
CA SER A 83 -17.09 -4.29 -5.49
C SER A 83 -17.25 -4.25 -3.97
N GLU A 84 -17.63 -5.40 -3.41
CA GLU A 84 -17.65 -5.62 -1.96
C GLU A 84 -16.23 -5.48 -1.38
N ARG A 85 -16.13 -5.06 -0.12
CA ARG A 85 -14.87 -4.83 0.57
C ARG A 85 -14.78 -5.67 1.82
N ILE A 86 -13.62 -6.21 2.07
CA ILE A 86 -13.27 -6.92 3.30
C ILE A 86 -12.35 -6.02 4.10
N LEU A 87 -12.81 -5.58 5.27
CA LEU A 87 -11.99 -4.81 6.19
C LEU A 87 -11.12 -5.76 7.02
N LEU A 88 -9.83 -5.47 7.06
CA LEU A 88 -8.86 -6.21 7.85
C LEU A 88 -8.48 -5.40 9.09
N GLU A 89 -8.98 -5.81 10.23
CA GLU A 89 -8.63 -5.19 11.51
C GLU A 89 -7.41 -5.90 12.11
N VAL A 90 -6.32 -5.16 12.24
CA VAL A 90 -5.06 -5.66 12.83
C VAL A 90 -4.60 -4.68 13.90
N PRO A 91 -4.33 -5.12 15.14
CA PRO A 91 -3.82 -4.28 16.21
C PRO A 91 -2.55 -3.52 15.80
N LEU A 92 -2.38 -2.29 16.30
CA LEU A 92 -1.27 -1.43 15.94
C LEU A 92 0.10 -2.10 16.14
N ASN A 93 0.30 -2.74 17.30
CA ASN A 93 1.54 -3.43 17.63
C ASN A 93 1.88 -4.54 16.63
N GLU A 94 0.89 -5.28 16.13
CA GLU A 94 1.12 -6.33 15.13
C GLU A 94 1.43 -5.74 13.75
N ARG A 95 0.80 -4.60 13.41
CA ARG A 95 1.13 -3.86 12.18
C ARG A 95 2.56 -3.30 12.23
N VAL A 96 2.97 -2.76 13.38
CA VAL A 96 4.34 -2.26 13.60
C VAL A 96 5.35 -3.38 13.39
N LYS A 97 5.20 -4.51 14.07
CA LYS A 97 6.07 -5.68 13.92
C LYS A 97 6.15 -6.16 12.46
N PHE A 98 5.00 -6.24 11.82
CA PHE A 98 4.91 -6.64 10.42
C PHE A 98 5.70 -5.69 9.51
N LEU A 99 5.53 -4.37 9.66
CA LEU A 99 6.21 -3.38 8.83
C LEU A 99 7.72 -3.36 9.10
N LEU A 100 8.17 -3.49 10.34
CA LEU A 100 9.58 -3.58 10.67
C LEU A 100 10.26 -4.76 9.99
N ASN A 101 9.57 -5.89 9.92
CA ASN A 101 10.06 -7.06 9.19
C ASN A 101 10.07 -6.85 7.67
N GLU A 102 9.02 -6.25 7.10
CA GLU A 102 8.92 -6.02 5.66
C GLU A 102 9.90 -4.97 5.14
N TYR A 103 10.21 -3.97 5.97
CA TYR A 103 11.06 -2.83 5.64
C TYR A 103 12.40 -2.84 6.41
N ASP A 104 12.87 -4.02 6.84
CA ASP A 104 14.14 -4.20 7.55
C ASP A 104 15.33 -3.53 6.83
N HIS A 105 15.32 -3.50 5.50
CA HIS A 105 16.34 -2.81 4.72
C HIS A 105 16.37 -1.28 4.96
N LEU A 106 15.25 -0.65 5.35
CA LEU A 106 15.19 0.79 5.67
C LEU A 106 15.80 1.07 7.04
N THR A 107 15.64 0.17 8.00
CA THR A 107 16.27 0.32 9.32
C THR A 107 17.80 0.26 9.23
N LYS A 108 18.32 -0.51 8.28
CA LYS A 108 19.76 -0.66 7.98
C LYS A 108 20.32 0.50 7.15
N LYS A 109 19.49 1.15 6.33
CA LYS A 109 19.87 2.23 5.42
C LYS A 109 19.00 3.48 5.66
N LYS A 110 19.21 4.15 6.81
CA LYS A 110 18.44 5.32 7.26
C LYS A 110 18.32 6.43 6.20
N ASP A 111 19.31 6.59 5.34
CA ASP A 111 19.30 7.60 4.29
C ASP A 111 18.14 7.43 3.29
N LEU A 112 17.63 6.19 3.14
CA LEU A 112 16.46 5.92 2.30
C LEU A 112 15.16 6.55 2.85
N LEU A 113 15.14 6.93 4.13
CA LEU A 113 14.00 7.61 4.76
C LEU A 113 13.99 9.14 4.53
N LYS A 114 15.13 9.73 4.12
CA LYS A 114 15.22 11.19 3.86
C LYS A 114 14.20 11.70 2.83
N PRO A 115 13.99 11.05 1.67
CA PRO A 115 12.95 11.47 0.72
C PRO A 115 11.54 11.40 1.31
N PHE A 116 11.27 10.40 2.14
CA PHE A 116 10.00 10.26 2.85
C PHE A 116 9.77 11.44 3.79
N LEU A 117 10.71 11.75 4.68
CA LEU A 117 10.61 12.88 5.61
C LEU A 117 10.47 14.21 4.87
N LYS A 118 11.25 14.43 3.79
CA LYS A 118 11.09 15.61 2.92
C LYS A 118 9.67 15.74 2.35
N GLY A 119 9.06 14.63 1.94
CA GLY A 119 7.68 14.61 1.45
C GLY A 119 6.62 14.92 2.52
N MET A 120 7.00 14.89 3.80
CA MET A 120 6.14 15.25 4.94
C MET A 120 6.21 16.74 5.30
N ILE A 121 7.23 17.47 4.82
CA ILE A 121 7.37 18.91 5.05
C ILE A 121 6.17 19.64 4.42
N GLY A 122 5.59 20.56 5.17
CA GLY A 122 4.37 21.28 4.78
C GLY A 122 3.06 20.55 5.07
N ARG A 123 3.11 19.24 5.37
CA ARG A 123 1.95 18.47 5.86
C ARG A 123 1.94 18.37 7.37
N TYR A 124 3.12 18.38 7.98
CA TYR A 124 3.34 18.31 9.43
C TYR A 124 4.19 19.48 9.88
N SER A 125 4.04 19.86 11.16
CA SER A 125 4.89 20.88 11.78
C SER A 125 6.35 20.41 11.85
N ASN A 126 7.28 21.36 11.84
CA ASN A 126 8.70 21.05 12.01
C ASN A 126 8.98 20.28 13.30
N LYS A 127 8.19 20.56 14.37
CA LYS A 127 8.30 19.83 15.64
C LYS A 127 8.07 18.33 15.47
N ILE A 128 7.08 17.94 14.68
CA ILE A 128 6.76 16.52 14.41
C ILE A 128 7.84 15.90 13.54
N ILE A 129 8.29 16.61 12.50
CA ILE A 129 9.35 16.10 11.62
C ILE A 129 10.65 15.87 12.39
N ASN A 130 11.07 16.85 13.22
CA ASN A 130 12.27 16.73 14.06
C ASN A 130 12.16 15.57 15.05
N TYR A 131 10.98 15.36 15.62
CA TYR A 131 10.73 14.22 16.51
C TYR A 131 10.88 12.88 15.79
N TRP A 132 10.34 12.74 14.58
CA TRP A 132 10.53 11.54 13.78
C TRP A 132 12.00 11.32 13.37
N GLU A 133 12.72 12.38 13.06
CA GLU A 133 14.18 12.33 12.81
C GLU A 133 14.95 11.85 14.05
N GLU A 134 14.57 12.33 15.25
CA GLU A 134 15.16 11.87 16.50
C GLU A 134 14.90 10.38 16.75
N LEU A 135 13.68 9.90 16.55
CA LEU A 135 13.36 8.46 16.66
C LEU A 135 14.21 7.61 15.71
N ILE A 136 14.38 8.04 14.46
CA ILE A 136 15.23 7.36 13.47
C ILE A 136 16.70 7.39 13.92
N PHE A 137 17.17 8.53 14.41
CA PHE A 137 18.55 8.68 14.89
C PHE A 137 18.86 7.70 16.03
N ASN A 138 17.93 7.61 16.99
CA ASN A 138 18.04 6.75 18.18
C ASN A 138 17.74 5.27 17.89
N ASN A 139 17.38 4.88 16.67
CA ASN A 139 16.89 3.54 16.30
C ASN A 139 15.61 3.12 17.04
N ASP A 140 14.79 4.05 17.48
CA ASP A 140 13.49 3.75 18.11
C ASP A 140 12.45 3.46 17.02
N TRP A 141 12.66 2.34 16.33
CA TRP A 141 11.91 1.98 15.15
C TRP A 141 10.45 1.64 15.42
N GLU A 142 10.17 0.98 16.54
CA GLU A 142 8.79 0.61 16.90
C GLU A 142 7.95 1.86 17.08
N LYS A 143 8.50 2.84 17.80
CA LYS A 143 7.83 4.10 18.05
C LYS A 143 7.70 4.94 16.79
N PHE A 144 8.76 5.01 15.97
CA PHE A 144 8.70 5.70 14.67
C PHE A 144 7.61 5.14 13.76
N VAL A 145 7.55 3.82 13.61
CA VAL A 145 6.55 3.17 12.75
C VAL A 145 5.14 3.35 13.32
N GLY A 146 4.98 3.24 14.64
CA GLY A 146 3.70 3.50 15.32
C GLY A 146 3.19 4.92 15.07
N GLU A 147 4.03 5.93 15.27
CA GLU A 147 3.75 7.34 15.01
C GLU A 147 3.32 7.59 13.56
N ILE A 148 4.03 6.99 12.60
CA ILE A 148 3.70 7.11 11.16
C ILE A 148 2.37 6.44 10.84
N LEU A 149 2.08 5.26 11.41
CA LEU A 149 0.79 4.60 11.23
C LEU A 149 -0.35 5.46 11.76
N GLU A 150 -0.30 5.88 13.02
CA GLU A 150 -1.39 6.59 13.69
C GLU A 150 -1.61 8.00 13.13
N ASN A 151 -0.53 8.72 12.81
CA ASN A 151 -0.63 10.14 12.43
C ASN A 151 -0.69 10.36 10.91
N HIS A 152 -0.20 9.40 10.11
CA HIS A 152 -0.15 9.60 8.64
C HIS A 152 -1.05 8.64 7.87
N TYR A 153 -0.97 7.33 8.15
CA TYR A 153 -1.69 6.33 7.35
C TYR A 153 -3.14 6.13 7.82
N ASP A 154 -3.37 5.88 9.10
CA ASP A 154 -4.69 5.55 9.64
C ASP A 154 -5.75 6.63 9.37
N PRO A 155 -5.46 7.94 9.48
CA PRO A 155 -6.42 8.96 9.13
C PRO A 155 -6.90 8.88 7.67
N LYS A 156 -6.02 8.50 6.74
CA LYS A 156 -6.37 8.35 5.32
C LYS A 156 -7.25 7.13 5.07
N TYR A 157 -6.97 6.02 5.76
CA TYR A 157 -7.78 4.81 5.64
C TYR A 157 -9.17 5.00 6.24
N LYS A 158 -9.32 5.72 7.36
CA LYS A 158 -10.63 6.06 7.94
C LYS A 158 -11.53 6.80 6.95
N PHE A 159 -11.00 7.71 6.14
CA PHE A 159 -11.78 8.35 5.08
C PHE A 159 -12.30 7.36 4.04
N SER A 160 -11.47 6.39 3.66
CA SER A 160 -11.87 5.33 2.74
C SER A 160 -12.93 4.43 3.33
N GLU A 161 -12.81 4.04 4.60
CA GLU A 161 -13.79 3.23 5.34
C GLU A 161 -15.15 3.93 5.39
N ILE A 162 -15.19 5.21 5.75
CA ILE A 162 -16.43 6.01 5.78
C ILE A 162 -17.07 6.05 4.38
N ARG A 163 -16.27 6.29 3.35
CA ARG A 163 -16.76 6.39 1.97
C ARG A 163 -17.39 5.10 1.45
N TYR A 164 -16.88 3.95 1.90
CA TYR A 164 -17.31 2.64 1.41
C TYR A 164 -18.00 1.80 2.49
N LYS A 165 -18.52 2.43 3.56
CA LYS A 165 -19.14 1.75 4.70
C LYS A 165 -20.19 0.73 4.29
N ASP A 166 -21.03 1.07 3.32
CA ASP A 166 -22.13 0.21 2.86
C ASP A 166 -21.66 -1.00 2.03
N LYS A 167 -20.37 -1.06 1.70
CA LYS A 167 -19.74 -2.14 0.91
C LYS A 167 -18.81 -3.02 1.73
N ILE A 168 -18.58 -2.68 3.01
CA ILE A 168 -17.75 -3.48 3.93
C ILE A 168 -18.58 -4.63 4.49
N LYS A 169 -18.04 -5.83 4.42
CA LYS A 169 -18.57 -7.05 5.01
C LYS A 169 -17.67 -7.56 6.13
#